data_4937cad3f27aff0f51afb9a83fe05449
#
_entry.id   4937cad3f27aff0f51afb9a83fe05449
#
_cell.length_a   1.000
_cell.length_b   1.000
_cell.length_c   1.000
_cell.angle_alpha   90.00
_cell.angle_beta   90.00
_cell.angle_gamma   90.00
#
_symmetry.space_group_name_H-M   'P 1'
#
loop_
_entity.id
_entity.type
_entity.pdbx_description
1 polymer ?
#
loop_
_entity_poly.entity_id
_entity_poly.type
_entity_poly.pdbx_seq_one_letter_code
_entity_poly.pdbx_strand_id
1 'polypeptide(L)'
;FFCIFLFIYNNFCIIVALVKNTMKNKFLQEMQERGYLNQCTNLDKLSEICNKSSISGYIGFDCTARSLHVGSLLQIMILKLMQKHGHRPIVLLGGGTTLIGDPSGKDSTRKILEQSMINKNIKSIKKVFNKILDTSIKKTAPIFVDNAKWLTKLNYIQFLREIGSHFTINKMLTFDSVKIRLDREQSLSYMEFNYMILQAYDFYQLFKNNNCLLQIGGSDQWGNIVNGTDLIRRMTHKEAFGLTSPLITLASGSKMGKTEKGAIWLNEDQLSPYDYWQFWRNTDDRDVKKFLKFFTEIEPKKIENIYHEEKNINLLKILLANEATRILHGKDAAKKAEQTAKDTFESGGIGSDLPEIKIDSKKIERGISFLDLISENKILSSKSEVRRAIANRGFKINDKIVDDEKKIINSNDFKESKFKLSYGKKKHFLVKII
;
A
#
# COMPACT_ATOMS: atom_id res chain seq x y z
N PHE A 1 10.42 -40.62 12.41
CA PHE A 1 10.44 -39.18 11.98
C PHE A 1 9.37 -38.90 10.94
N PHE A 2 9.12 -39.77 9.95
CA PHE A 2 8.12 -39.58 8.90
C PHE A 2 6.66 -39.62 9.43
N CYS A 3 6.35 -40.45 10.41
CA CYS A 3 5.00 -40.54 11.01
C CYS A 3 4.62 -39.33 11.87
N ILE A 4 5.58 -38.63 12.49
CA ILE A 4 5.33 -37.42 13.28
C ILE A 4 5.03 -36.24 12.36
N PHE A 5 5.68 -36.16 11.22
CA PHE A 5 5.41 -35.08 10.21
C PHE A 5 4.02 -35.24 9.58
N LEU A 6 3.54 -36.42 9.29
CA LEU A 6 2.18 -36.68 8.80
C LEU A 6 1.11 -36.38 9.86
N PHE A 7 1.38 -36.64 11.13
CA PHE A 7 0.45 -36.36 12.22
C PHE A 7 0.29 -34.85 12.48
N ILE A 8 1.36 -34.07 12.38
CA ILE A 8 1.34 -32.63 12.50
C ILE A 8 0.64 -31.99 11.28
N TYR A 9 0.89 -32.47 10.07
CA TYR A 9 0.26 -31.99 8.84
C TYR A 9 -1.24 -32.25 8.80
N ASN A 10 -1.68 -33.45 9.22
CA ASN A 10 -3.10 -33.79 9.30
C ASN A 10 -3.83 -33.03 10.42
N ASN A 11 -3.22 -32.82 11.58
CA ASN A 11 -3.81 -32.01 12.63
C ASN A 11 -3.90 -30.52 12.26
N PHE A 12 -2.90 -29.98 11.53
CA PHE A 12 -2.95 -28.62 11.03
C PHE A 12 -4.05 -28.44 9.96
N CYS A 13 -4.23 -29.40 9.06
CA CYS A 13 -5.33 -29.42 8.10
C CYS A 13 -6.69 -29.58 8.77
N ILE A 14 -6.80 -30.40 9.82
CA ILE A 14 -8.03 -30.58 10.59
C ILE A 14 -8.37 -29.33 11.40
N ILE A 15 -7.39 -28.65 12.01
CA ILE A 15 -7.58 -27.38 12.72
C ILE A 15 -7.99 -26.28 11.74
N VAL A 16 -7.37 -26.19 10.57
CA VAL A 16 -7.77 -25.23 9.52
C VAL A 16 -9.16 -25.56 8.96
N ALA A 17 -9.53 -26.84 8.85
CA ALA A 17 -10.87 -27.26 8.41
C ALA A 17 -11.93 -27.02 9.49
N LEU A 18 -11.62 -27.23 10.78
CA LEU A 18 -12.50 -26.95 11.91
C LEU A 18 -12.72 -25.45 12.10
N VAL A 19 -11.70 -24.62 11.91
CA VAL A 19 -11.83 -23.15 11.93
C VAL A 19 -12.68 -22.66 10.75
N LYS A 20 -12.67 -23.33 9.60
CA LYS A 20 -13.56 -22.99 8.48
C LYS A 20 -15.06 -23.14 8.78
N ASN A 21 -15.41 -23.98 9.75
CA ASN A 21 -16.83 -24.29 10.02
C ASN A 21 -17.46 -23.43 11.14
N THR A 22 -16.74 -22.53 11.78
CA THR A 22 -17.22 -21.78 12.95
C THR A 22 -17.39 -20.28 12.75
N MET A 23 -16.85 -19.67 11.68
CA MET A 23 -17.04 -18.26 11.45
C MET A 23 -18.45 -17.94 10.93
N LYS A 24 -19.35 -17.57 11.84
CA LYS A 24 -20.73 -17.16 11.52
C LYS A 24 -20.81 -15.74 10.92
N ASN A 25 -19.78 -14.92 11.05
CA ASN A 25 -19.78 -13.53 10.60
C ASN A 25 -19.22 -13.38 9.18
N LYS A 26 -20.00 -12.81 8.27
CA LYS A 26 -19.64 -12.65 6.85
C LYS A 26 -18.40 -11.76 6.64
N PHE A 27 -18.21 -10.72 7.45
CA PHE A 27 -17.03 -9.85 7.35
C PHE A 27 -15.75 -10.63 7.67
N LEU A 28 -15.70 -11.31 8.82
CA LEU A 28 -14.53 -12.07 9.23
C LEU A 28 -14.29 -13.30 8.34
N GLN A 29 -15.37 -13.92 7.83
CA GLN A 29 -15.27 -15.00 6.86
C GLN A 29 -14.60 -14.50 5.56
N GLU A 30 -15.03 -13.38 4.99
CA GLU A 30 -14.40 -12.84 3.77
C GLU A 30 -12.97 -12.34 4.05
N MET A 31 -12.68 -11.80 5.25
CA MET A 31 -11.30 -11.52 5.69
C MET A 31 -10.41 -12.77 5.60
N GLN A 32 -10.90 -13.91 6.07
CA GLN A 32 -10.17 -15.18 6.03
C GLN A 32 -10.03 -15.73 4.61
N GLU A 33 -11.12 -15.75 3.82
CA GLU A 33 -11.14 -16.27 2.45
C GLU A 33 -10.20 -15.45 1.52
N ARG A 34 -10.10 -14.14 1.75
CA ARG A 34 -9.14 -13.27 1.04
C ARG A 34 -7.70 -13.45 1.54
N GLY A 35 -7.49 -14.02 2.73
CA GLY A 35 -6.18 -14.10 3.36
C GLY A 35 -5.77 -12.80 4.07
N TYR A 36 -6.73 -11.96 4.46
CA TYR A 36 -6.49 -10.72 5.21
C TYR A 36 -6.30 -10.96 6.71
N LEU A 37 -6.78 -12.09 7.24
CA LEU A 37 -6.70 -12.41 8.66
C LEU A 37 -5.39 -13.10 8.99
N ASN A 38 -4.58 -12.51 9.88
CA ASN A 38 -3.35 -13.10 10.41
C ASN A 38 -3.50 -13.44 11.90
N GLN A 39 -3.76 -12.45 12.77
CA GLN A 39 -3.96 -12.63 14.21
C GLN A 39 -5.16 -11.80 14.66
N CYS A 40 -5.84 -12.28 15.71
CA CYS A 40 -6.91 -11.54 16.39
C CYS A 40 -6.83 -11.79 17.90
N THR A 41 -7.09 -10.77 18.71
CA THR A 41 -7.05 -10.89 20.18
C THR A 41 -8.14 -11.83 20.72
N ASN A 42 -9.34 -11.82 20.11
CA ASN A 42 -10.44 -12.72 20.43
C ASN A 42 -11.41 -12.77 19.24
N LEU A 43 -11.20 -13.75 18.36
CA LEU A 43 -11.94 -13.86 17.11
C LEU A 43 -13.40 -14.22 17.30
N ASP A 44 -13.71 -15.14 18.23
CA ASP A 44 -15.06 -15.63 18.46
C ASP A 44 -15.95 -14.51 19.01
N LYS A 45 -15.47 -13.77 20.00
CA LYS A 45 -16.21 -12.66 20.59
C LYS A 45 -16.38 -11.49 19.61
N LEU A 46 -15.34 -11.19 18.81
CA LEU A 46 -15.45 -10.20 17.74
C LEU A 46 -16.53 -10.63 16.72
N SER A 47 -16.56 -11.91 16.35
CA SER A 47 -17.56 -12.48 15.44
C SER A 47 -18.99 -12.33 15.99
N GLU A 48 -19.20 -12.62 17.29
CA GLU A 48 -20.49 -12.44 17.94
C GLU A 48 -20.96 -10.99 17.91
N ILE A 49 -20.05 -10.04 18.21
CA ILE A 49 -20.38 -8.61 18.23
C ILE A 49 -20.69 -8.11 16.83
N CYS A 50 -19.88 -8.49 15.82
CA CYS A 50 -20.10 -8.15 14.42
C CYS A 50 -21.42 -8.69 13.86
N ASN A 51 -21.94 -9.82 14.40
CA ASN A 51 -23.24 -10.35 14.02
C ASN A 51 -24.41 -9.58 14.65
N LYS A 52 -24.20 -9.08 15.87
CA LYS A 52 -25.25 -8.36 16.62
C LYS A 52 -25.41 -6.92 16.16
N SER A 53 -24.32 -6.27 15.78
CA SER A 53 -24.34 -4.84 15.46
C SER A 53 -23.25 -4.41 14.51
N SER A 54 -23.46 -3.27 13.85
CA SER A 54 -22.39 -2.56 13.14
C SER A 54 -21.36 -2.04 14.14
N ILE A 55 -20.09 -2.29 13.90
CA ILE A 55 -18.99 -1.78 14.71
C ILE A 55 -18.20 -0.70 13.96
N SER A 56 -17.49 0.14 14.71
CA SER A 56 -16.44 0.99 14.16
C SER A 56 -15.07 0.33 14.38
N GLY A 57 -14.23 0.34 13.33
CA GLY A 57 -12.85 -0.13 13.39
C GLY A 57 -11.92 0.85 12.69
N TYR A 58 -10.67 0.95 13.15
CA TYR A 58 -9.74 1.91 12.60
C TYR A 58 -8.43 1.29 12.12
N ILE A 59 -7.81 1.98 11.17
CA ILE A 59 -6.43 1.78 10.76
C ILE A 59 -5.73 3.14 10.78
N GLY A 60 -4.52 3.18 11.35
CA GLY A 60 -3.66 4.36 11.37
C GLY A 60 -2.74 4.43 10.17
N PHE A 61 -2.52 5.64 9.66
CA PHE A 61 -1.63 5.92 8.54
C PHE A 61 -0.74 7.12 8.85
N ASP A 62 0.54 6.89 9.00
CA ASP A 62 1.51 7.97 9.14
C ASP A 62 1.67 8.76 7.85
N CYS A 63 1.71 10.08 7.97
CA CYS A 63 1.66 11.03 6.86
C CYS A 63 3.08 11.46 6.41
N THR A 64 3.97 10.48 6.21
CA THR A 64 5.40 10.69 5.90
C THR A 64 5.68 11.11 4.45
N ALA A 65 4.71 10.98 3.54
CA ALA A 65 4.83 11.35 2.14
C ALA A 65 3.51 11.92 1.60
N ARG A 66 3.57 12.57 0.43
CA ARG A 66 2.40 13.15 -0.24
C ARG A 66 1.39 12.11 -0.74
N SER A 67 1.77 10.84 -0.82
CA SER A 67 0.91 9.74 -1.21
C SER A 67 1.18 8.50 -0.35
N LEU A 68 0.20 7.62 -0.26
CA LEU A 68 0.39 6.25 0.13
C LEU A 68 0.89 5.44 -1.07
N HIS A 69 1.56 4.33 -0.80
CA HIS A 69 2.01 3.39 -1.84
C HIS A 69 1.22 2.09 -1.80
N VAL A 70 1.37 1.24 -2.82
CA VAL A 70 0.59 -0.01 -2.94
C VAL A 70 0.75 -0.96 -1.74
N GLY A 71 1.84 -0.86 -0.96
CA GLY A 71 1.98 -1.60 0.30
C GLY A 71 0.94 -1.23 1.35
N SER A 72 0.38 -0.02 1.29
CA SER A 72 -0.71 0.41 2.17
C SER A 72 -2.10 0.08 1.61
N LEU A 73 -2.18 -0.35 0.34
CA LEU A 73 -3.47 -0.59 -0.33
C LEU A 73 -4.25 -1.71 0.33
N LEU A 74 -3.58 -2.76 0.83
CA LEU A 74 -4.25 -3.85 1.56
C LEU A 74 -5.05 -3.33 2.74
N GLN A 75 -4.46 -2.41 3.52
CA GLN A 75 -5.13 -1.82 4.67
C GLN A 75 -6.37 -1.01 4.26
N ILE A 76 -6.28 -0.32 3.11
CA ILE A 76 -7.43 0.43 2.56
C ILE A 76 -8.52 -0.53 2.06
N MET A 77 -8.14 -1.66 1.44
CA MET A 77 -9.09 -2.70 1.01
C MET A 77 -9.81 -3.36 2.20
N ILE A 78 -9.14 -3.51 3.34
CA ILE A 78 -9.77 -4.00 4.57
C ILE A 78 -10.81 -2.99 5.07
N LEU A 79 -10.53 -1.69 5.07
CA LEU A 79 -11.51 -0.65 5.43
C LEU A 79 -12.71 -0.66 4.45
N LYS A 80 -12.46 -0.86 3.16
CA LYS A 80 -13.52 -1.02 2.15
C LYS A 80 -14.37 -2.27 2.41
N LEU A 81 -13.73 -3.38 2.80
CA LEU A 81 -14.43 -4.60 3.17
C LEU A 81 -15.31 -4.41 4.42
N MET A 82 -14.87 -3.62 5.40
CA MET A 82 -15.71 -3.23 6.53
C MET A 82 -16.99 -2.53 6.05
N GLN A 83 -16.88 -1.57 5.13
CA GLN A 83 -18.05 -0.89 4.56
C GLN A 83 -19.00 -1.86 3.84
N LYS A 84 -18.45 -2.76 3.01
CA LYS A 84 -19.20 -3.78 2.28
C LYS A 84 -20.09 -4.61 3.22
N HIS A 85 -19.62 -4.89 4.43
CA HIS A 85 -20.34 -5.68 5.43
C HIS A 85 -21.09 -4.83 6.47
N GLY A 86 -21.29 -3.54 6.21
CA GLY A 86 -22.11 -2.67 7.04
C GLY A 86 -21.42 -2.14 8.30
N HIS A 87 -20.10 -2.30 8.43
CA HIS A 87 -19.29 -1.73 9.49
C HIS A 87 -18.75 -0.35 9.11
N ARG A 88 -18.37 0.45 10.09
CA ARG A 88 -17.92 1.82 9.88
C ARG A 88 -16.41 1.95 10.01
N PRO A 89 -15.65 2.24 8.93
CA PRO A 89 -14.22 2.45 9.01
C PRO A 89 -13.87 3.82 9.59
N ILE A 90 -12.80 3.87 10.38
CA ILE A 90 -12.15 5.10 10.82
C ILE A 90 -10.75 5.12 10.21
N VAL A 91 -10.44 6.18 9.49
CA VAL A 91 -9.11 6.46 8.95
C VAL A 91 -8.42 7.40 9.94
N LEU A 92 -7.48 6.88 10.71
CA LEU A 92 -6.66 7.70 11.59
C LEU A 92 -5.43 8.21 10.83
N LEU A 93 -5.35 9.52 10.69
CA LEU A 93 -4.20 10.19 10.07
C LEU A 93 -3.21 10.56 11.17
N GLY A 94 -1.98 10.09 11.02
CA GLY A 94 -0.94 10.24 12.02
C GLY A 94 -0.29 11.63 12.01
N GLY A 95 -1.07 12.71 12.14
CA GLY A 95 -0.51 14.06 12.19
C GLY A 95 0.42 14.29 13.37
N GLY A 96 0.10 13.71 14.52
CA GLY A 96 0.95 13.74 15.73
C GLY A 96 2.02 12.65 15.72
N THR A 97 1.64 11.40 15.41
CA THR A 97 2.59 10.27 15.40
C THR A 97 3.66 10.38 14.32
N THR A 98 3.38 11.05 13.19
CA THR A 98 4.40 11.33 12.16
C THR A 98 5.54 12.21 12.65
N LEU A 99 5.30 13.07 13.65
CA LEU A 99 6.35 13.87 14.30
C LEU A 99 7.34 13.01 15.10
N ILE A 100 6.91 11.83 15.53
CA ILE A 100 7.69 10.88 16.34
C ILE A 100 8.36 9.83 15.44
N GLY A 101 7.58 9.18 14.57
CA GLY A 101 8.00 8.13 13.67
C GLY A 101 7.90 6.72 14.26
N ASP A 102 7.11 5.87 13.61
CA ASP A 102 6.94 4.46 13.99
C ASP A 102 8.24 3.66 13.76
N PRO A 103 8.83 3.02 14.80
CA PRO A 103 10.01 2.19 14.67
C PRO A 103 9.71 0.81 14.05
N SER A 104 8.44 0.38 13.98
CA SER A 104 8.05 -0.96 13.54
C SER A 104 8.53 -1.27 12.13
N GLY A 105 9.22 -2.41 11.97
CA GLY A 105 9.71 -2.90 10.67
C GLY A 105 10.78 -2.02 10.01
N LYS A 106 11.50 -1.18 10.78
CA LYS A 106 12.55 -0.27 10.31
C LYS A 106 13.89 -0.51 11.03
N ASP A 107 14.97 -0.39 10.28
CA ASP A 107 16.34 -0.53 10.78
C ASP A 107 17.02 0.81 11.08
N SER A 108 16.35 1.94 10.79
CA SER A 108 16.92 3.30 10.97
C SER A 108 15.86 4.29 11.41
N THR A 109 16.30 5.31 12.15
CA THR A 109 15.48 6.44 12.60
C THR A 109 14.85 7.18 11.41
N ARG A 110 13.58 7.57 11.54
CA ARG A 110 12.88 8.33 10.51
C ARG A 110 13.33 9.78 10.45
N LYS A 111 13.33 10.35 9.24
CA LYS A 111 13.52 11.79 9.05
C LYS A 111 12.37 12.55 9.70
N ILE A 112 12.68 13.48 10.57
CA ILE A 112 11.71 14.38 11.20
C ILE A 112 11.17 15.33 10.13
N LEU A 113 9.85 15.44 10.06
CA LEU A 113 9.13 16.32 9.13
C LEU A 113 8.57 17.53 9.88
N GLU A 114 8.51 18.67 9.20
CA GLU A 114 7.83 19.85 9.73
C GLU A 114 6.31 19.70 9.66
N GLN A 115 5.60 20.29 10.62
CA GLN A 115 4.13 20.25 10.72
C GLN A 115 3.43 20.72 9.43
N SER A 116 3.96 21.74 8.77
CA SER A 116 3.44 22.27 7.51
C SER A 116 3.44 21.23 6.39
N MET A 117 4.52 20.41 6.33
CA MET A 117 4.66 19.31 5.37
C MET A 117 3.67 18.18 5.69
N ILE A 118 3.55 17.81 6.96
CA ILE A 118 2.60 16.78 7.43
C ILE A 118 1.17 17.18 7.06
N ASN A 119 0.79 18.45 7.27
CA ASN A 119 -0.55 18.95 6.92
C ASN A 119 -0.83 18.88 5.40
N LYS A 120 0.17 19.15 4.56
CA LYS A 120 0.06 18.97 3.09
C LYS A 120 -0.09 17.50 2.72
N ASN A 121 0.66 16.62 3.38
CA ASN A 121 0.58 15.18 3.16
C ASN A 121 -0.81 14.63 3.56
N ILE A 122 -1.34 15.03 4.70
CA ILE A 122 -2.69 14.66 5.16
C ILE A 122 -3.74 14.99 4.10
N LYS A 123 -3.72 16.22 3.56
CA LYS A 123 -4.67 16.65 2.52
C LYS A 123 -4.57 15.80 1.26
N SER A 124 -3.35 15.44 0.86
CA SER A 124 -3.10 14.64 -0.33
C SER A 124 -3.49 13.16 -0.14
N ILE A 125 -3.15 12.57 1.01
CA ILE A 125 -3.50 11.19 1.37
C ILE A 125 -5.02 11.00 1.45
N LYS A 126 -5.77 11.96 1.99
CA LYS A 126 -7.24 11.90 2.04
C LYS A 126 -7.89 11.70 0.66
N LYS A 127 -7.28 12.21 -0.42
CA LYS A 127 -7.80 12.03 -1.78
C LYS A 127 -7.84 10.55 -2.19
N VAL A 128 -6.86 9.74 -1.75
CA VAL A 128 -6.81 8.30 -2.02
C VAL A 128 -8.00 7.59 -1.37
N PHE A 129 -8.24 7.87 -0.09
CA PHE A 129 -9.36 7.25 0.62
C PHE A 129 -10.70 7.62 0.01
N ASN A 130 -10.90 8.90 -0.37
CA ASN A 130 -12.13 9.35 -1.00
C ASN A 130 -12.39 8.74 -2.39
N LYS A 131 -11.36 8.24 -3.07
CA LYS A 131 -11.50 7.50 -4.33
C LYS A 131 -11.92 6.03 -4.09
N ILE A 132 -11.51 5.44 -2.98
CA ILE A 132 -11.70 4.01 -2.73
C ILE A 132 -12.89 3.72 -1.81
N LEU A 133 -13.06 4.54 -0.75
CA LEU A 133 -14.12 4.34 0.24
C LEU A 133 -15.39 5.08 -0.15
N ASP A 134 -16.52 4.44 0.06
CA ASP A 134 -17.83 5.04 -0.19
C ASP A 134 -18.18 6.05 0.91
N THR A 135 -18.41 7.29 0.53
CA THR A 135 -18.82 8.39 1.41
C THR A 135 -20.32 8.70 1.34
N SER A 136 -21.06 8.05 0.44
CA SER A 136 -22.48 8.33 0.20
C SER A 136 -23.40 7.74 1.27
N ILE A 137 -23.05 6.59 1.83
CA ILE A 137 -23.89 5.88 2.80
C ILE A 137 -23.53 6.35 4.21
N LYS A 138 -24.31 7.26 4.79
CA LYS A 138 -24.06 7.89 6.10
C LYS A 138 -23.69 6.90 7.23
N LYS A 139 -24.28 5.72 7.24
CA LYS A 139 -24.06 4.69 8.29
C LYS A 139 -22.64 4.11 8.22
N THR A 140 -22.11 3.88 7.04
CA THR A 140 -20.81 3.26 6.78
C THR A 140 -19.77 4.21 6.22
N ALA A 141 -20.13 5.49 6.00
CA ALA A 141 -19.18 6.51 5.55
C ALA A 141 -17.96 6.57 6.48
N PRO A 142 -16.74 6.68 5.93
CA PRO A 142 -15.52 6.71 6.73
C PRO A 142 -15.46 7.95 7.60
N ILE A 143 -14.96 7.79 8.83
CA ILE A 143 -14.61 8.90 9.71
C ILE A 143 -13.12 9.18 9.55
N PHE A 144 -12.76 10.42 9.22
CA PHE A 144 -11.37 10.86 9.17
C PHE A 144 -11.00 11.59 10.46
N VAL A 145 -10.00 11.08 11.16
CA VAL A 145 -9.51 11.65 12.41
C VAL A 145 -8.01 11.92 12.28
N ASP A 146 -7.55 13.01 12.84
CA ASP A 146 -6.13 13.36 12.93
C ASP A 146 -5.73 13.32 14.41
N ASN A 147 -4.75 12.46 14.74
CA ASN A 147 -4.31 12.29 16.13
C ASN A 147 -3.52 13.48 16.68
N ALA A 148 -3.07 14.41 15.84
CA ALA A 148 -2.53 15.68 16.30
C ALA A 148 -3.52 16.46 17.18
N LYS A 149 -4.83 16.25 17.00
CA LYS A 149 -5.87 16.92 17.79
C LYS A 149 -5.75 16.69 19.29
N TRP A 150 -5.24 15.56 19.70
CA TRP A 150 -5.02 15.23 21.13
C TRP A 150 -3.54 15.08 21.47
N LEU A 151 -2.68 14.46 20.64
CA LEU A 151 -1.29 14.21 20.98
C LEU A 151 -0.47 15.49 21.20
N THR A 152 -0.70 16.54 20.41
CA THR A 152 0.02 17.82 20.54
C THR A 152 -0.44 18.67 21.73
N LYS A 153 -1.52 18.26 22.39
CA LYS A 153 -2.09 18.99 23.57
C LYS A 153 -1.83 18.28 24.89
N LEU A 154 -1.13 17.14 24.88
CA LEU A 154 -0.85 16.36 26.07
C LEU A 154 0.08 17.14 27.01
N ASN A 155 -0.31 17.23 28.29
CA ASN A 155 0.64 17.58 29.35
C ASN A 155 1.48 16.33 29.66
N TYR A 156 2.81 16.45 29.55
CA TYR A 156 3.71 15.33 29.66
C TYR A 156 3.63 14.62 31.02
N ILE A 157 3.62 15.36 32.11
CA ILE A 157 3.58 14.79 33.48
C ILE A 157 2.24 14.09 33.71
N GLN A 158 1.15 14.73 33.32
CA GLN A 158 -0.19 14.14 33.46
C GLN A 158 -0.31 12.87 32.61
N PHE A 159 0.19 12.88 31.39
CA PHE A 159 0.20 11.72 30.48
C PHE A 159 0.99 10.54 31.08
N LEU A 160 2.19 10.79 31.62
CA LEU A 160 2.98 9.75 32.30
C LEU A 160 2.22 9.16 33.50
N ARG A 161 1.58 10.00 34.30
CA ARG A 161 0.85 9.57 35.49
C ARG A 161 -0.40 8.77 35.16
N GLU A 162 -1.20 9.24 34.20
CA GLU A 162 -2.53 8.65 33.92
C GLU A 162 -2.42 7.49 32.90
N ILE A 163 -1.54 7.59 31.93
CA ILE A 163 -1.41 6.61 30.83
C ILE A 163 -0.14 5.77 30.98
N GLY A 164 1.01 6.42 31.19
CA GLY A 164 2.31 5.75 31.29
C GLY A 164 2.36 4.70 32.40
N SER A 165 1.68 4.93 33.53
CA SER A 165 1.58 3.99 34.67
C SER A 165 0.96 2.63 34.30
N HIS A 166 0.25 2.53 33.19
CA HIS A 166 -0.33 1.28 32.69
C HIS A 166 0.64 0.43 31.84
N PHE A 167 1.83 0.93 31.56
CA PHE A 167 2.85 0.24 30.75
C PHE A 167 4.05 -0.15 31.62
N THR A 168 4.57 -1.36 31.42
CA THR A 168 5.77 -1.82 32.09
C THR A 168 6.92 -1.96 31.07
N ILE A 169 8.09 -1.46 31.42
CA ILE A 169 9.29 -1.56 30.56
C ILE A 169 9.55 -3.00 30.16
N ASN A 170 9.47 -3.95 31.11
CA ASN A 170 9.70 -5.37 30.83
C ASN A 170 8.81 -5.90 29.70
N LYS A 171 7.50 -5.54 29.70
CA LYS A 171 6.58 -5.93 28.62
C LYS A 171 6.91 -5.20 27.31
N MET A 172 7.23 -3.91 27.37
CA MET A 172 7.55 -3.14 26.17
C MET A 172 8.82 -3.66 25.45
N LEU A 173 9.80 -4.18 26.19
CA LEU A 173 11.02 -4.76 25.65
C LEU A 173 10.78 -6.12 24.93
N THR A 174 9.65 -6.79 25.18
CA THR A 174 9.34 -8.09 24.54
C THR A 174 8.77 -7.97 23.13
N PHE A 175 8.33 -6.78 22.72
CA PHE A 175 7.73 -6.59 21.39
C PHE A 175 8.79 -6.63 20.29
N ASP A 176 8.47 -7.27 19.17
CA ASP A 176 9.40 -7.47 18.04
C ASP A 176 10.00 -6.15 17.53
N SER A 177 9.21 -5.06 17.50
CA SER A 177 9.67 -3.74 17.08
C SER A 177 10.82 -3.18 17.93
N VAL A 178 10.90 -3.59 19.19
CA VAL A 178 11.96 -3.23 20.15
C VAL A 178 13.05 -4.29 20.17
N LYS A 179 12.65 -5.55 20.40
CA LYS A 179 13.56 -6.68 20.58
C LYS A 179 14.53 -6.84 19.40
N ILE A 180 14.02 -6.81 18.16
CA ILE A 180 14.85 -6.95 16.94
C ILE A 180 15.93 -5.86 16.88
N ARG A 181 15.61 -4.62 17.29
CA ARG A 181 16.56 -3.51 17.32
C ARG A 181 17.63 -3.71 18.39
N LEU A 182 17.22 -4.14 19.59
CA LEU A 182 18.14 -4.42 20.69
C LEU A 182 19.06 -5.60 20.38
N ASP A 183 18.50 -6.70 19.86
CA ASP A 183 19.26 -7.91 19.47
C ASP A 183 20.30 -7.63 18.37
N ARG A 184 20.06 -6.62 17.53
CA ARG A 184 20.96 -6.16 16.47
C ARG A 184 21.87 -5.01 16.89
N GLU A 185 21.86 -4.62 18.17
CA GLU A 185 22.60 -3.47 18.70
C GLU A 185 22.31 -2.16 17.94
N GLN A 186 21.11 -2.03 17.38
CA GLN A 186 20.68 -0.83 16.65
C GLN A 186 20.13 0.21 17.61
N SER A 187 20.46 1.47 17.39
CA SER A 187 19.95 2.58 18.18
C SER A 187 18.42 2.65 18.15
N LEU A 188 17.81 2.72 19.32
CA LEU A 188 16.38 2.98 19.53
C LEU A 188 16.26 4.20 20.46
N SER A 189 15.79 5.32 19.92
CA SER A 189 15.63 6.52 20.74
C SER A 189 14.48 6.39 21.73
N TYR A 190 14.53 7.13 22.84
CA TYR A 190 13.44 7.21 23.80
C TYR A 190 12.12 7.65 23.13
N MET A 191 12.21 8.56 22.18
CA MET A 191 11.07 9.04 21.39
C MET A 191 10.41 7.89 20.60
N GLU A 192 11.19 7.10 19.86
CA GLU A 192 10.70 5.94 19.11
C GLU A 192 10.14 4.85 20.05
N PHE A 193 10.78 4.63 21.20
CA PHE A 193 10.31 3.66 22.20
C PHE A 193 8.93 4.01 22.75
N ASN A 194 8.62 5.30 22.91
CA ASN A 194 7.32 5.77 23.36
C ASN A 194 6.22 5.67 22.30
N TYR A 195 6.55 5.44 21.01
CA TYR A 195 5.55 5.38 19.94
C TYR A 195 4.41 4.41 20.25
N MET A 196 4.72 3.23 20.80
CA MET A 196 3.70 2.22 21.13
C MET A 196 2.68 2.72 22.18
N ILE A 197 3.10 3.59 23.11
CA ILE A 197 2.20 4.19 24.12
C ILE A 197 1.29 5.21 23.43
N LEU A 198 1.81 6.02 22.51
CA LEU A 198 1.03 7.00 21.77
C LEU A 198 -0.04 6.33 20.89
N GLN A 199 0.32 5.24 20.21
CA GLN A 199 -0.64 4.48 19.39
C GLN A 199 -1.69 3.78 20.27
N ALA A 200 -1.33 3.27 21.45
CA ALA A 200 -2.30 2.73 22.41
C ALA A 200 -3.26 3.81 22.89
N TYR A 201 -2.77 5.01 23.13
CA TYR A 201 -3.58 6.16 23.50
C TYR A 201 -4.51 6.62 22.37
N ASP A 202 -4.07 6.56 21.12
CA ASP A 202 -4.91 6.80 19.96
C ASP A 202 -6.13 5.87 19.95
N PHE A 203 -5.93 4.57 20.21
CA PHE A 203 -7.03 3.61 20.28
C PHE A 203 -7.98 3.94 21.43
N TYR A 204 -7.45 4.27 22.60
CA TYR A 204 -8.26 4.69 23.74
C TYR A 204 -9.10 5.94 23.43
N GLN A 205 -8.52 6.95 22.76
CA GLN A 205 -9.26 8.15 22.35
C GLN A 205 -10.36 7.84 21.33
N LEU A 206 -10.09 6.98 20.35
CA LEU A 206 -11.09 6.55 19.37
C LEU A 206 -12.18 5.68 20.00
N PHE A 207 -11.82 4.81 20.95
CA PHE A 207 -12.78 4.04 21.73
C PHE A 207 -13.75 4.95 22.49
N LYS A 208 -13.21 5.95 23.21
CA LYS A 208 -13.99 6.88 24.02
C LYS A 208 -14.88 7.82 23.19
N ASN A 209 -14.34 8.37 22.11
CA ASN A 209 -14.99 9.46 21.37
C ASN A 209 -15.75 8.99 20.12
N ASN A 210 -15.40 7.83 19.54
CA ASN A 210 -15.95 7.33 18.28
C ASN A 210 -16.56 5.92 18.41
N ASN A 211 -16.70 5.38 19.62
CA ASN A 211 -17.13 3.99 19.87
C ASN A 211 -16.36 2.98 19.01
N CYS A 212 -15.04 3.20 18.82
CA CYS A 212 -14.17 2.33 18.03
C CYS A 212 -13.83 1.07 18.80
N LEU A 213 -14.31 -0.08 18.36
CA LEU A 213 -14.10 -1.37 19.03
C LEU A 213 -12.96 -2.19 18.46
N LEU A 214 -12.49 -1.90 17.24
CA LEU A 214 -11.52 -2.71 16.53
C LEU A 214 -10.36 -1.86 16.02
N GLN A 215 -9.13 -2.25 16.37
CA GLN A 215 -7.91 -1.76 15.75
C GLN A 215 -7.39 -2.79 14.75
N ILE A 216 -7.04 -2.36 13.54
CA ILE A 216 -6.49 -3.22 12.50
C ILE A 216 -5.13 -2.66 12.04
N GLY A 217 -4.20 -3.56 11.71
CA GLY A 217 -2.88 -3.17 11.20
C GLY A 217 -2.18 -4.32 10.46
N GLY A 218 -0.95 -4.11 10.02
CA GLY A 218 -0.08 -5.19 9.55
C GLY A 218 0.42 -6.05 10.72
N SER A 219 0.96 -7.23 10.45
CA SER A 219 1.47 -8.12 11.50
C SER A 219 2.63 -7.50 12.30
N ASP A 220 3.36 -6.57 11.72
CA ASP A 220 4.39 -5.75 12.40
C ASP A 220 3.83 -4.80 13.47
N GLN A 221 2.51 -4.55 13.45
CA GLN A 221 1.80 -3.67 14.39
C GLN A 221 1.22 -4.43 15.60
N TRP A 222 1.37 -5.76 15.68
CA TRP A 222 0.72 -6.57 16.71
C TRP A 222 0.99 -6.08 18.14
N GLY A 223 2.25 -5.78 18.47
CA GLY A 223 2.61 -5.25 19.79
C GLY A 223 1.92 -3.92 20.12
N ASN A 224 1.88 -2.98 19.16
CA ASN A 224 1.20 -1.70 19.33
C ASN A 224 -0.32 -1.90 19.53
N ILE A 225 -0.93 -2.81 18.76
CA ILE A 225 -2.36 -3.12 18.83
C ILE A 225 -2.74 -3.72 20.18
N VAL A 226 -1.97 -4.71 20.66
CA VAL A 226 -2.22 -5.35 21.97
C VAL A 226 -2.09 -4.35 23.12
N ASN A 227 -1.14 -3.41 23.04
CA ASN A 227 -1.02 -2.34 24.01
C ASN A 227 -2.28 -1.46 24.06
N GLY A 228 -2.89 -1.18 22.91
CA GLY A 228 -4.12 -0.41 22.82
C GLY A 228 -5.31 -1.14 23.46
N THR A 229 -5.50 -2.43 23.18
CA THR A 229 -6.56 -3.25 23.78
C THR A 229 -6.38 -3.37 25.31
N ASP A 230 -5.13 -3.56 25.77
CA ASP A 230 -4.82 -3.62 27.19
C ASP A 230 -5.07 -2.29 27.91
N LEU A 231 -4.71 -1.17 27.31
CA LEU A 231 -4.96 0.16 27.86
C LEU A 231 -6.46 0.40 28.05
N ILE A 232 -7.26 0.13 27.01
CA ILE A 232 -8.72 0.28 27.08
C ILE A 232 -9.29 -0.58 28.20
N ARG A 233 -8.90 -1.84 28.31
CA ARG A 233 -9.36 -2.75 29.37
C ARG A 233 -9.01 -2.21 30.77
N ARG A 234 -7.80 -1.69 30.97
CA ARG A 234 -7.35 -1.15 32.27
C ARG A 234 -8.05 0.14 32.65
N MET A 235 -8.28 1.02 31.65
CA MET A 235 -8.90 2.34 31.89
C MET A 235 -10.41 2.29 32.00
N THR A 236 -11.08 1.32 31.37
CA THR A 236 -12.55 1.34 31.21
C THR A 236 -13.25 0.08 31.69
N HIS A 237 -12.50 -0.99 32.02
CA HIS A 237 -13.02 -2.33 32.28
C HIS A 237 -13.86 -2.92 31.15
N LYS A 238 -13.76 -2.35 29.94
CA LYS A 238 -14.42 -2.83 28.72
C LYS A 238 -13.42 -3.48 27.79
N GLU A 239 -13.92 -4.28 26.84
CA GLU A 239 -13.11 -5.00 25.89
C GLU A 239 -13.11 -4.28 24.52
N ALA A 240 -11.95 -4.20 23.92
CA ALA A 240 -11.73 -3.81 22.53
C ALA A 240 -10.87 -4.87 21.84
N PHE A 241 -10.88 -4.90 20.52
CA PHE A 241 -10.29 -5.97 19.72
C PHE A 241 -9.17 -5.45 18.86
N GLY A 242 -8.18 -6.31 18.67
CA GLY A 242 -7.09 -6.10 17.73
C GLY A 242 -7.06 -7.21 16.67
N LEU A 243 -6.79 -6.82 15.43
CA LEU A 243 -6.67 -7.72 14.30
C LEU A 243 -5.48 -7.32 13.44
N THR A 244 -4.70 -8.29 12.97
CA THR A 244 -3.63 -8.03 12.02
C THR A 244 -3.84 -8.74 10.68
N SER A 245 -3.37 -8.10 9.63
CA SER A 245 -3.20 -8.71 8.32
C SER A 245 -1.74 -9.13 8.09
N PRO A 246 -1.47 -10.09 7.18
CA PRO A 246 -0.10 -10.43 6.83
C PRO A 246 0.62 -9.25 6.17
N LEU A 247 1.94 -9.16 6.36
CA LEU A 247 2.78 -8.29 5.56
C LEU A 247 2.85 -8.81 4.12
N ILE A 248 2.69 -7.90 3.17
CA ILE A 248 2.72 -8.31 1.76
C ILE A 248 4.17 -8.39 1.29
N THR A 249 4.57 -9.60 0.94
CA THR A 249 5.83 -9.89 0.26
C THR A 249 5.55 -10.34 -1.17
N LEU A 250 6.40 -9.95 -2.09
CA LEU A 250 6.42 -10.47 -3.46
C LEU A 250 7.00 -11.89 -3.46
N ALA A 251 6.73 -12.65 -4.52
CA ALA A 251 7.32 -13.98 -4.72
C ALA A 251 8.86 -13.98 -4.77
N SER A 252 9.46 -12.81 -5.01
CA SER A 252 10.91 -12.57 -4.91
C SER A 252 11.42 -12.44 -3.46
N GLY A 253 10.53 -12.45 -2.43
CA GLY A 253 10.87 -12.19 -1.04
C GLY A 253 10.95 -10.70 -0.66
N SER A 254 10.92 -9.78 -1.62
CA SER A 254 10.97 -8.34 -1.34
C SER A 254 9.63 -7.82 -0.81
N LYS A 255 9.67 -6.76 0.03
CA LYS A 255 8.45 -6.09 0.53
C LYS A 255 7.75 -5.37 -0.62
N MET A 256 6.42 -5.52 -0.69
CA MET A 256 5.59 -4.84 -1.68
C MET A 256 5.61 -3.32 -1.46
N GLY A 257 5.61 -2.55 -2.56
CA GLY A 257 5.47 -1.09 -2.54
C GLY A 257 6.75 -0.31 -2.78
N LYS A 258 7.91 -0.97 -2.76
CA LYS A 258 9.19 -0.39 -3.17
C LYS A 258 9.78 -1.20 -4.30
N THR A 259 10.11 -0.54 -5.39
CA THR A 259 10.89 -1.10 -6.50
C THR A 259 12.26 -0.43 -6.51
N GLU A 260 13.21 -0.94 -7.29
CA GLU A 260 14.49 -0.26 -7.53
C GLU A 260 14.30 1.19 -8.04
N LYS A 261 13.14 1.49 -8.61
CA LYS A 261 12.76 2.78 -9.20
C LYS A 261 11.96 3.69 -8.26
N GLY A 262 11.74 3.27 -7.01
CA GLY A 262 10.96 4.01 -6.03
C GLY A 262 9.65 3.35 -5.63
N ALA A 263 8.78 4.10 -4.95
CA ALA A 263 7.49 3.58 -4.49
C ALA A 263 6.44 3.62 -5.61
N ILE A 264 5.54 2.63 -5.61
CA ILE A 264 4.34 2.63 -6.46
C ILE A 264 3.26 3.41 -5.73
N TRP A 265 3.10 4.66 -6.14
CA TRP A 265 2.23 5.61 -5.50
C TRP A 265 0.76 5.43 -5.90
N LEU A 266 -0.16 5.78 -4.99
CA LEU A 266 -1.60 5.70 -5.22
C LEU A 266 -2.20 7.00 -5.77
N ASN A 267 -1.53 8.15 -5.59
CA ASN A 267 -1.99 9.42 -6.17
C ASN A 267 -1.52 9.54 -7.63
N GLU A 268 -2.41 9.94 -8.50
CA GLU A 268 -2.16 10.08 -9.96
C GLU A 268 -1.13 11.17 -10.32
N ASP A 269 -0.97 12.18 -9.45
CA ASP A 269 0.06 13.22 -9.59
C ASP A 269 1.47 12.71 -9.24
N GLN A 270 1.60 11.51 -8.66
CA GLN A 270 2.86 10.86 -8.33
C GLN A 270 3.16 9.64 -9.23
N LEU A 271 2.11 8.97 -9.73
CA LEU A 271 2.21 7.84 -10.63
C LEU A 271 0.98 7.80 -11.54
N SER A 272 1.19 7.80 -12.86
CA SER A 272 0.09 7.81 -13.81
C SER A 272 -0.79 6.54 -13.69
N PRO A 273 -2.10 6.60 -14.03
CA PRO A 273 -2.96 5.42 -14.06
C PRO A 273 -2.42 4.31 -14.98
N TYR A 274 -1.74 4.68 -16.07
CA TYR A 274 -1.09 3.73 -16.97
C TYR A 274 0.08 3.00 -16.31
N ASP A 275 0.99 3.71 -15.62
CA ASP A 275 2.11 3.09 -14.91
C ASP A 275 1.64 2.24 -13.73
N TYR A 276 0.58 2.67 -13.04
CA TYR A 276 -0.07 1.89 -12.01
C TYR A 276 -0.68 0.60 -12.57
N TRP A 277 -1.37 0.66 -13.71
CA TRP A 277 -1.89 -0.50 -14.43
C TRP A 277 -0.76 -1.44 -14.86
N GLN A 278 0.33 -0.90 -15.42
CA GLN A 278 1.51 -1.66 -15.84
C GLN A 278 2.19 -2.38 -14.67
N PHE A 279 2.21 -1.78 -13.49
CA PHE A 279 2.72 -2.44 -12.29
C PHE A 279 1.98 -3.76 -12.03
N TRP A 280 0.66 -3.74 -12.06
CA TRP A 280 -0.17 -4.94 -11.85
C TRP A 280 -0.07 -5.93 -13.00
N ARG A 281 -0.03 -5.44 -14.23
CA ARG A 281 0.15 -6.28 -15.43
C ARG A 281 1.47 -7.05 -15.42
N ASN A 282 2.50 -6.51 -14.76
CA ASN A 282 3.83 -7.09 -14.63
C ASN A 282 4.03 -7.90 -13.34
N THR A 283 2.95 -8.24 -12.63
CA THR A 283 2.98 -9.12 -11.45
C THR A 283 3.61 -10.48 -11.81
N ASP A 284 4.41 -11.04 -10.88
CA ASP A 284 4.92 -12.42 -11.01
C ASP A 284 3.75 -13.42 -11.05
N ASP A 285 3.85 -14.46 -11.88
CA ASP A 285 2.79 -15.45 -12.07
C ASP A 285 2.33 -16.08 -10.73
N ARG A 286 3.27 -16.32 -9.84
CA ARG A 286 3.04 -16.90 -8.50
C ARG A 286 2.23 -15.99 -7.57
N ASP A 287 2.24 -14.68 -7.80
CA ASP A 287 1.52 -13.71 -6.97
C ASP A 287 0.12 -13.37 -7.50
N VAL A 288 -0.20 -13.70 -8.76
CA VAL A 288 -1.44 -13.27 -9.42
C VAL A 288 -2.68 -13.66 -8.63
N LYS A 289 -2.81 -14.92 -8.22
CA LYS A 289 -3.97 -15.41 -7.47
C LYS A 289 -4.13 -14.70 -6.13
N LYS A 290 -3.02 -14.53 -5.41
CA LYS A 290 -2.97 -13.81 -4.14
C LYS A 290 -3.41 -12.36 -4.31
N PHE A 291 -2.92 -11.68 -5.35
CA PHE A 291 -3.21 -10.27 -5.57
C PHE A 291 -4.62 -10.04 -6.12
N LEU A 292 -5.19 -10.97 -6.87
CA LEU A 292 -6.62 -10.96 -7.20
C LEU A 292 -7.48 -10.96 -5.93
N LYS A 293 -7.14 -11.80 -4.92
CA LYS A 293 -7.84 -11.82 -3.63
C LYS A 293 -7.63 -10.54 -2.82
N PHE A 294 -6.42 -9.97 -2.88
CA PHE A 294 -6.04 -8.83 -2.04
C PHE A 294 -6.48 -7.47 -2.61
N PHE A 295 -6.50 -7.31 -3.92
CA PHE A 295 -6.58 -5.98 -4.53
C PHE A 295 -7.74 -5.83 -5.53
N THR A 296 -8.71 -6.77 -5.50
CA THR A 296 -9.93 -6.67 -6.28
C THR A 296 -11.18 -6.83 -5.41
N GLU A 297 -12.32 -6.40 -5.93
CA GLU A 297 -13.63 -6.61 -5.31
C GLU A 297 -14.30 -7.93 -5.77
N ILE A 298 -13.63 -8.71 -6.61
CA ILE A 298 -14.14 -10.00 -7.06
C ILE A 298 -14.26 -10.94 -5.85
N GLU A 299 -15.38 -11.63 -5.75
CA GLU A 299 -15.61 -12.56 -4.65
C GLU A 299 -14.56 -13.68 -4.63
N PRO A 300 -14.04 -14.08 -3.44
CA PRO A 300 -12.99 -15.10 -3.33
C PRO A 300 -13.31 -16.41 -4.05
N LYS A 301 -14.55 -16.89 -3.96
CA LYS A 301 -15.00 -18.10 -4.66
C LYS A 301 -14.95 -17.95 -6.18
N LYS A 302 -15.34 -16.77 -6.69
CA LYS A 302 -15.28 -16.47 -8.12
C LYS A 302 -13.84 -16.42 -8.62
N ILE A 303 -12.91 -15.89 -7.80
CA ILE A 303 -11.47 -15.92 -8.13
C ILE A 303 -10.96 -17.36 -8.24
N GLU A 304 -11.38 -18.26 -7.34
CA GLU A 304 -11.01 -19.69 -7.41
C GLU A 304 -11.47 -20.30 -8.73
N ASN A 305 -12.73 -20.07 -9.12
CA ASN A 305 -13.29 -20.59 -10.37
C ASN A 305 -12.56 -20.04 -11.59
N ILE A 306 -12.41 -18.71 -11.68
CA ILE A 306 -11.69 -18.06 -12.79
C ILE A 306 -10.26 -18.62 -12.92
N TYR A 307 -9.55 -18.77 -11.79
CA TYR A 307 -8.17 -19.30 -11.80
C TYR A 307 -8.10 -20.77 -12.21
N HIS A 308 -9.17 -21.54 -12.00
CA HIS A 308 -9.27 -22.94 -12.42
C HIS A 308 -9.57 -23.07 -13.92
N GLU A 309 -10.44 -22.22 -14.43
CA GLU A 309 -10.92 -22.25 -15.81
C GLU A 309 -9.93 -21.60 -16.79
N GLU A 310 -9.36 -20.45 -16.41
CA GLU A 310 -8.44 -19.70 -17.27
C GLU A 310 -6.99 -20.21 -17.14
N LYS A 311 -6.47 -20.76 -18.21
CA LYS A 311 -5.08 -21.27 -18.26
C LYS A 311 -4.07 -20.21 -18.72
N ASN A 312 -4.53 -19.14 -19.34
CA ASN A 312 -3.66 -18.06 -19.76
C ASN A 312 -3.44 -17.05 -18.64
N ILE A 313 -2.32 -17.18 -17.92
CA ILE A 313 -1.95 -16.31 -16.82
C ILE A 313 -1.90 -14.81 -17.22
N ASN A 314 -1.64 -14.52 -18.50
CA ASN A 314 -1.63 -13.15 -18.98
C ASN A 314 -3.02 -12.49 -18.96
N LEU A 315 -4.09 -13.25 -19.20
CA LEU A 315 -5.46 -12.74 -19.07
C LEU A 315 -5.80 -12.47 -17.62
N LEU A 316 -5.35 -13.31 -16.69
CA LEU A 316 -5.52 -13.08 -15.25
C LEU A 316 -4.75 -11.84 -14.76
N LYS A 317 -3.56 -11.57 -15.33
CA LYS A 317 -2.81 -10.33 -15.05
C LYS A 317 -3.51 -9.08 -15.59
N ILE A 318 -4.13 -9.18 -16.76
CA ILE A 318 -4.95 -8.09 -17.33
C ILE A 318 -6.17 -7.84 -16.43
N LEU A 319 -6.85 -8.90 -15.99
CA LEU A 319 -7.97 -8.80 -15.05
C LEU A 319 -7.55 -8.11 -13.75
N LEU A 320 -6.43 -8.52 -13.16
CA LEU A 320 -5.87 -7.90 -11.94
C LEU A 320 -5.58 -6.41 -12.17
N ALA A 321 -4.90 -6.07 -13.27
CA ALA A 321 -4.54 -4.70 -13.60
C ALA A 321 -5.77 -3.81 -13.82
N ASN A 322 -6.77 -4.32 -14.54
CA ASN A 322 -8.03 -3.62 -14.78
C ASN A 322 -8.80 -3.36 -13.48
N GLU A 323 -8.98 -4.39 -12.65
CA GLU A 323 -9.73 -4.26 -11.41
C GLU A 323 -9.04 -3.36 -10.39
N ALA A 324 -7.73 -3.53 -10.17
CA ALA A 324 -6.98 -2.69 -9.26
C ALA A 324 -6.97 -1.21 -9.71
N THR A 325 -6.81 -0.97 -11.02
CA THR A 325 -6.84 0.38 -11.59
C THR A 325 -8.26 0.98 -11.53
N ARG A 326 -9.29 0.18 -11.79
CA ARG A 326 -10.70 0.61 -11.65
C ARG A 326 -11.03 1.09 -10.24
N ILE A 327 -10.57 0.38 -9.23
CA ILE A 327 -10.82 0.73 -7.82
C ILE A 327 -10.20 2.09 -7.45
N LEU A 328 -8.99 2.37 -7.92
CA LEU A 328 -8.25 3.56 -7.53
C LEU A 328 -8.48 4.76 -8.47
N HIS A 329 -8.56 4.53 -9.78
CA HIS A 329 -8.56 5.57 -10.80
C HIS A 329 -9.87 5.64 -11.62
N GLY A 330 -10.79 4.69 -11.38
CA GLY A 330 -12.07 4.62 -12.09
C GLY A 330 -12.02 3.75 -13.36
N LYS A 331 -13.22 3.46 -13.88
CA LYS A 331 -13.43 2.53 -15.00
C LYS A 331 -12.80 3.02 -16.32
N ASP A 332 -12.90 4.32 -16.56
CA ASP A 332 -12.40 4.91 -17.82
C ASP A 332 -10.88 4.92 -17.87
N ALA A 333 -10.23 5.25 -16.74
CA ALA A 333 -8.77 5.18 -16.63
C ALA A 333 -8.24 3.76 -16.82
N ALA A 334 -8.93 2.74 -16.27
CA ALA A 334 -8.55 1.34 -16.45
C ALA A 334 -8.65 0.91 -17.91
N LYS A 335 -9.78 1.24 -18.60
CA LYS A 335 -9.97 0.95 -20.04
C LYS A 335 -8.93 1.64 -20.90
N LYS A 336 -8.66 2.91 -20.64
CA LYS A 336 -7.65 3.68 -21.35
C LYS A 336 -6.25 3.09 -21.19
N ALA A 337 -5.88 2.69 -19.96
CA ALA A 337 -4.59 2.07 -19.69
C ALA A 337 -4.43 0.71 -20.42
N GLU A 338 -5.50 -0.11 -20.42
CA GLU A 338 -5.51 -1.37 -21.17
C GLU A 338 -5.37 -1.14 -22.68
N GLN A 339 -6.15 -0.20 -23.24
CA GLN A 339 -6.08 0.10 -24.67
C GLN A 339 -4.71 0.64 -25.07
N THR A 340 -4.15 1.57 -24.28
CA THR A 340 -2.79 2.11 -24.48
C THR A 340 -1.75 0.98 -24.48
N ALA A 341 -1.90 0.00 -23.59
CA ALA A 341 -1.01 -1.15 -23.55
C ALA A 341 -1.14 -2.02 -24.82
N LYS A 342 -2.37 -2.32 -25.27
CA LYS A 342 -2.62 -3.07 -26.51
C LYS A 342 -2.01 -2.36 -27.70
N ASP A 343 -2.29 -1.07 -27.89
CA ASP A 343 -1.78 -0.28 -28.99
C ASP A 343 -0.25 -0.22 -29.01
N THR A 344 0.36 -0.14 -27.82
CA THR A 344 1.82 -0.04 -27.68
C THR A 344 2.54 -1.34 -27.95
N PHE A 345 1.95 -2.49 -27.54
CA PHE A 345 2.64 -3.79 -27.59
C PHE A 345 2.20 -4.68 -28.77
N GLU A 346 0.95 -4.59 -29.22
CA GLU A 346 0.40 -5.49 -30.25
C GLU A 346 0.44 -4.86 -31.65
N SER A 347 0.16 -3.55 -31.77
CA SER A 347 0.09 -2.87 -33.05
C SER A 347 1.34 -2.07 -33.44
N GLY A 348 2.36 -2.02 -32.59
CA GLY A 348 3.56 -1.17 -32.80
C GLY A 348 3.23 0.33 -32.87
N GLY A 349 1.99 0.69 -32.49
CA GLY A 349 1.49 2.05 -32.51
C GLY A 349 2.00 2.90 -31.32
N ILE A 350 1.62 4.17 -31.35
CA ILE A 350 1.84 5.10 -30.23
C ILE A 350 0.56 5.10 -29.40
N GLY A 351 0.57 4.43 -28.24
CA GLY A 351 -0.58 4.43 -27.32
C GLY A 351 -0.90 5.85 -26.82
N SER A 352 -2.19 6.16 -26.69
CA SER A 352 -2.71 7.52 -26.41
C SER A 352 -2.34 8.08 -25.04
N ASP A 353 -2.04 7.23 -24.06
CA ASP A 353 -1.83 7.60 -22.65
C ASP A 353 -0.44 7.22 -22.12
N LEU A 354 0.55 7.12 -23.01
CA LEU A 354 1.94 6.97 -22.58
C LEU A 354 2.37 8.20 -21.75
N PRO A 355 3.22 8.02 -20.73
CA PRO A 355 3.81 9.15 -20.01
C PRO A 355 4.44 10.14 -20.99
N GLU A 356 4.04 11.42 -20.89
CA GLU A 356 4.47 12.45 -21.82
C GLU A 356 5.76 13.13 -21.37
N ILE A 357 6.68 13.30 -22.31
CA ILE A 357 7.87 14.14 -22.19
C ILE A 357 7.69 15.31 -23.14
N LYS A 358 7.60 16.51 -22.58
CA LYS A 358 7.40 17.75 -23.35
C LYS A 358 8.75 18.44 -23.59
N ILE A 359 9.04 18.79 -24.84
CA ILE A 359 10.29 19.45 -25.22
C ILE A 359 9.93 20.75 -25.95
N ASP A 360 10.57 21.84 -25.55
CA ASP A 360 10.46 23.13 -26.23
C ASP A 360 10.98 23.03 -27.67
N SER A 361 10.19 23.59 -28.62
CA SER A 361 10.54 23.62 -30.04
C SER A 361 11.93 24.21 -30.31
N LYS A 362 12.34 25.24 -29.58
CA LYS A 362 13.66 25.87 -29.68
C LYS A 362 14.81 24.92 -29.32
N LYS A 363 14.58 23.99 -28.36
CA LYS A 363 15.58 22.94 -28.04
C LYS A 363 15.72 21.94 -29.17
N ILE A 364 14.65 21.62 -29.88
CA ILE A 364 14.67 20.71 -31.02
C ILE A 364 15.36 21.34 -32.24
N GLU A 365 15.10 22.62 -32.50
CA GLU A 365 15.78 23.35 -33.59
C GLU A 365 17.30 23.42 -33.42
N ARG A 366 17.77 23.54 -32.17
CA ARG A 366 19.21 23.53 -31.82
C ARG A 366 19.80 22.12 -31.77
N GLY A 367 18.95 21.09 -31.77
CA GLY A 367 19.32 19.73 -31.51
C GLY A 367 19.55 19.45 -30.00
N ILE A 368 18.89 18.49 -29.44
CA ILE A 368 19.10 18.02 -28.07
C ILE A 368 19.86 16.68 -28.07
N SER A 369 20.92 16.57 -27.26
CA SER A 369 21.60 15.29 -27.08
C SER A 369 20.64 14.26 -26.49
N PHE A 370 20.63 13.03 -27.02
CA PHE A 370 19.82 11.93 -26.47
C PHE A 370 20.14 11.68 -24.99
N LEU A 371 21.42 11.82 -24.60
CA LEU A 371 21.84 11.68 -23.20
C LEU A 371 21.16 12.73 -22.31
N ASP A 372 21.06 13.97 -22.79
CA ASP A 372 20.41 15.06 -22.06
C ASP A 372 18.91 14.87 -21.96
N LEU A 373 18.27 14.48 -23.07
CA LEU A 373 16.85 14.14 -23.07
C LEU A 373 16.50 13.11 -22.00
N ILE A 374 17.26 12.04 -21.92
CA ILE A 374 16.98 10.94 -20.97
C ILE A 374 17.27 11.33 -19.52
N SER A 375 18.38 12.04 -19.27
CA SER A 375 18.80 12.40 -17.91
C SER A 375 17.99 13.58 -17.34
N GLU A 376 17.69 14.63 -18.11
CA GLU A 376 16.87 15.77 -17.69
C GLU A 376 15.45 15.33 -17.31
N ASN A 377 14.89 14.36 -18.04
CA ASN A 377 13.57 13.80 -17.76
C ASN A 377 13.60 12.63 -16.76
N LYS A 378 14.76 12.38 -16.12
CA LYS A 378 14.91 11.37 -15.03
C LYS A 378 14.45 9.95 -15.43
N ILE A 379 14.54 9.60 -16.70
CA ILE A 379 14.27 8.23 -17.18
C ILE A 379 15.33 7.28 -16.63
N LEU A 380 16.58 7.73 -16.60
CA LEU A 380 17.70 7.14 -15.85
C LEU A 380 18.37 8.22 -14.99
N SER A 381 19.07 7.80 -13.95
CA SER A 381 19.57 8.69 -12.90
C SER A 381 20.82 9.49 -13.33
N SER A 382 21.56 8.99 -14.32
CA SER A 382 22.80 9.61 -14.76
C SER A 382 23.10 9.36 -16.24
N LYS A 383 23.85 10.29 -16.85
CA LYS A 383 24.35 10.12 -18.24
C LYS A 383 25.20 8.86 -18.41
N SER A 384 25.90 8.41 -17.38
CA SER A 384 26.69 7.17 -17.40
C SER A 384 25.79 5.93 -17.54
N GLU A 385 24.66 5.92 -16.83
CA GLU A 385 23.65 4.85 -17.01
C GLU A 385 23.03 4.87 -18.39
N VAL A 386 22.75 6.06 -18.94
CA VAL A 386 22.21 6.19 -20.30
C VAL A 386 23.19 5.60 -21.33
N ARG A 387 24.50 5.91 -21.25
CA ARG A 387 25.53 5.33 -22.14
C ARG A 387 25.56 3.81 -22.05
N ARG A 388 25.57 3.25 -20.84
CA ARG A 388 25.52 1.79 -20.66
C ARG A 388 24.26 1.17 -21.26
N ALA A 389 23.12 1.83 -21.09
CA ALA A 389 21.86 1.36 -21.64
C ALA A 389 21.84 1.43 -23.19
N ILE A 390 22.44 2.45 -23.81
CA ILE A 390 22.62 2.54 -25.28
C ILE A 390 23.51 1.41 -25.78
N ALA A 391 24.67 1.20 -25.15
CA ALA A 391 25.60 0.11 -25.51
C ALA A 391 24.91 -1.27 -25.44
N ASN A 392 23.99 -1.45 -24.50
CA ASN A 392 23.18 -2.68 -24.37
C ASN A 392 21.92 -2.68 -25.26
N ARG A 393 21.82 -1.77 -26.24
CA ARG A 393 20.66 -1.62 -27.14
C ARG A 393 19.32 -1.49 -26.42
N GLY A 394 19.37 -0.86 -25.24
CA GLY A 394 18.20 -0.72 -24.35
C GLY A 394 17.21 0.34 -24.80
N PHE A 395 17.58 1.28 -25.68
CA PHE A 395 16.71 2.35 -26.14
C PHE A 395 16.25 2.18 -27.59
N LYS A 396 14.98 2.59 -27.86
CA LYS A 396 14.43 2.68 -29.22
C LYS A 396 13.65 3.98 -29.38
N ILE A 397 13.75 4.58 -30.56
CA ILE A 397 12.91 5.68 -31.04
C ILE A 397 12.06 5.14 -32.18
N ASN A 398 10.73 5.23 -32.08
CA ASN A 398 9.80 4.67 -33.08
C ASN A 398 10.18 3.23 -33.47
N ASP A 399 10.47 2.40 -32.45
CA ASP A 399 10.90 1.00 -32.55
C ASP A 399 12.29 0.74 -33.18
N LYS A 400 13.01 1.79 -33.64
CA LYS A 400 14.38 1.70 -34.09
C LYS A 400 15.36 1.82 -32.94
N ILE A 401 16.34 0.92 -32.88
CA ILE A 401 17.35 0.91 -31.78
C ILE A 401 18.20 2.19 -31.90
N VAL A 402 18.46 2.80 -30.73
CA VAL A 402 19.45 3.86 -30.55
C VAL A 402 20.73 3.19 -30.08
N ASP A 403 21.75 3.15 -30.94
CA ASP A 403 23.08 2.54 -30.70
C ASP A 403 24.22 3.56 -30.72
N ASP A 404 23.93 4.82 -31.06
CA ASP A 404 24.89 5.91 -31.00
C ASP A 404 24.70 6.78 -29.74
N GLU A 405 25.71 6.83 -28.89
CA GLU A 405 25.71 7.68 -27.70
C GLU A 405 25.72 9.19 -28.00
N LYS A 406 26.19 9.57 -29.18
CA LYS A 406 26.22 10.94 -29.69
C LYS A 406 24.97 11.37 -30.43
N LYS A 407 23.96 10.48 -30.50
CA LYS A 407 22.66 10.78 -31.12
C LYS A 407 22.10 12.12 -30.68
N ILE A 408 21.83 12.97 -31.66
CA ILE A 408 21.13 14.24 -31.51
C ILE A 408 19.70 14.04 -31.98
N ILE A 409 18.74 14.45 -31.18
CA ILE A 409 17.32 14.45 -31.51
C ILE A 409 17.00 15.78 -32.20
N ASN A 410 16.38 15.68 -33.36
CA ASN A 410 15.95 16.81 -34.17
C ASN A 410 14.56 16.56 -34.78
N SER A 411 14.05 17.49 -35.57
CA SER A 411 12.72 17.40 -36.18
C SER A 411 12.45 16.11 -36.97
N ASN A 412 13.48 15.51 -37.56
CA ASN A 412 13.34 14.27 -38.37
C ASN A 412 12.98 13.03 -37.53
N ASP A 413 13.23 13.06 -36.21
CA ASP A 413 12.86 11.97 -35.32
C ASP A 413 11.36 11.98 -34.97
N PHE A 414 10.69 13.11 -35.22
CA PHE A 414 9.28 13.31 -34.91
C PHE A 414 8.36 12.99 -36.08
N LYS A 415 7.21 12.38 -35.80
CA LYS A 415 6.07 12.26 -36.70
C LYS A 415 4.88 12.98 -36.06
N GLU A 416 4.27 13.93 -36.74
CA GLU A 416 3.18 14.76 -36.18
C GLU A 416 3.56 15.37 -34.82
N SER A 417 4.76 15.96 -34.71
CA SER A 417 5.29 16.59 -33.49
C SER A 417 5.45 15.64 -32.28
N LYS A 418 5.50 14.33 -32.51
CA LYS A 418 5.67 13.30 -31.46
C LYS A 418 6.51 12.11 -31.91
N PHE A 419 7.15 11.42 -30.95
CA PHE A 419 7.73 10.09 -31.18
C PHE A 419 7.61 9.20 -29.95
N LYS A 420 7.61 7.86 -30.19
CA LYS A 420 7.66 6.86 -29.12
C LYS A 420 9.11 6.62 -28.71
N LEU A 421 9.42 6.86 -27.45
CA LEU A 421 10.68 6.49 -26.83
C LEU A 421 10.46 5.22 -26.00
N SER A 422 11.25 4.19 -26.25
CA SER A 422 11.17 2.93 -25.47
C SER A 422 12.49 2.67 -24.75
N TYR A 423 12.42 2.24 -23.48
CA TYR A 423 13.56 1.75 -22.71
C TYR A 423 13.29 0.33 -22.21
N GLY A 424 14.05 -0.64 -22.74
CA GLY A 424 13.80 -2.06 -22.56
C GLY A 424 12.44 -2.48 -23.14
N LYS A 425 11.88 -3.57 -22.60
CA LYS A 425 10.60 -4.14 -23.06
C LYS A 425 9.37 -3.54 -22.35
N LYS A 426 9.54 -2.75 -21.31
CA LYS A 426 8.45 -2.40 -20.38
C LYS A 426 8.23 -0.88 -20.18
N LYS A 427 9.15 -0.02 -20.60
CA LYS A 427 9.03 1.43 -20.43
C LYS A 427 8.88 2.11 -21.77
N HIS A 428 7.77 2.82 -21.93
CA HIS A 428 7.46 3.58 -23.14
C HIS A 428 7.01 4.99 -22.74
N PHE A 429 7.43 5.98 -23.51
CA PHE A 429 7.14 7.39 -23.33
C PHE A 429 6.71 7.99 -24.66
N LEU A 430 5.86 8.99 -24.59
CA LEU A 430 5.50 9.82 -25.72
C LEU A 430 6.25 11.14 -25.61
N VAL A 431 7.23 11.37 -26.46
CA VAL A 431 7.96 12.62 -26.56
C VAL A 431 7.22 13.56 -27.51
N LYS A 432 6.84 14.76 -27.02
CA LYS A 432 6.08 15.77 -27.76
C LYS A 432 6.82 17.09 -27.82
N ILE A 433 6.74 17.79 -28.96
CA ILE A 433 7.16 19.19 -29.09
C ILE A 433 6.04 20.08 -28.55
N ILE A 434 6.40 21.10 -27.76
CA ILE A 434 5.49 22.14 -27.24
C ILE A 434 6.00 23.53 -27.63
#